data_1e5a166ee2808091fa94ea6cfda79ced
#
_entry.id   1e5a166ee2808091fa94ea6cfda79ced
#
_cell.length_a   1.000
_cell.length_b   1.000
_cell.length_c   1.000
_cell.angle_alpha   90.00
_cell.angle_beta   90.00
_cell.angle_gamma   90.00
#
_symmetry.space_group_name_H-M   'P 1'
#
loop_
_entity.id
_entity.type
_entity.pdbx_description
1 polymer ?
#
loop_
_entity_poly.entity_id
_entity_poly.type
_entity_poly.pdbx_seq_one_letter_code
_entity_poly.pdbx_strand_id
1 'polypeptide(L)'
;ARNYARQEPSVLQPAEIFLDRSGEEIRRRTFTLTDPAGNELCLRPDLTIPICKTWLDAKGKFPARLCYHGLAFRFQPGEPERPTQFYQAGAELLGVTDRMKAETEILSLAIEAVRAAGLTDFTVKLGDLSLFSTFVDALDIPPQWRMRLKRHFWRSGYFEALLDRLSGKTTTSTQKLLAHLGTLSESEARPAFEGLMDMIGKAPLGGRSREEIVDRLIEQAADAAAL
;
A
#
# COMPACT_ATOMS: atom_id res chain seq x y z
N ALA A 1 5.42 -32.01 7.40
CA ALA A 1 6.28 -30.82 7.12
C ALA A 1 6.42 -30.69 5.63
N ARG A 2 6.01 -29.54 5.05
CA ARG A 2 6.03 -29.30 3.59
C ARG A 2 7.36 -28.71 3.10
N ASN A 3 8.48 -29.00 3.78
CA ASN A 3 9.84 -28.55 3.44
C ASN A 3 9.99 -27.02 3.28
N TYR A 4 9.34 -26.24 4.13
CA TYR A 4 9.58 -24.80 4.25
C TYR A 4 10.73 -24.54 5.21
N ALA A 5 11.74 -23.81 4.76
CA ALA A 5 12.89 -23.41 5.56
C ALA A 5 12.51 -22.19 6.42
N ARG A 6 12.75 -22.31 7.74
CA ARG A 6 12.48 -21.20 8.66
C ARG A 6 13.45 -20.05 8.43
N GLN A 7 12.91 -18.85 8.39
CA GLN A 7 13.64 -17.59 8.28
C GLN A 7 13.30 -16.68 9.46
N GLU A 8 14.29 -15.94 9.93
CA GLU A 8 14.12 -14.98 11.01
C GLU A 8 14.90 -13.70 10.68
N PRO A 9 14.31 -12.79 9.91
CA PRO A 9 14.97 -11.52 9.57
C PRO A 9 15.07 -10.62 10.81
N SER A 10 15.99 -9.63 10.75
CA SER A 10 16.15 -8.65 11.83
C SER A 10 14.86 -7.89 12.12
N VAL A 11 14.63 -7.53 13.38
CA VAL A 11 13.52 -6.67 13.80
C VAL A 11 13.68 -5.26 13.26
N LEU A 12 14.91 -4.73 13.31
CA LEU A 12 15.27 -3.45 12.72
C LEU A 12 15.57 -3.63 11.24
N GLN A 13 14.96 -2.82 10.43
CA GLN A 13 15.08 -2.83 8.97
C GLN A 13 15.35 -1.42 8.46
N PRO A 14 16.03 -1.24 7.31
CA PRO A 14 16.05 0.04 6.62
C PRO A 14 14.62 0.51 6.32
N ALA A 15 14.30 1.76 6.68
CA ALA A 15 12.93 2.27 6.53
C ALA A 15 12.50 2.35 5.05
N GLU A 16 13.41 2.65 4.14
CA GLU A 16 13.18 2.78 2.69
C GLU A 16 12.43 1.58 2.09
N ILE A 17 12.76 0.34 2.51
CA ILE A 17 12.14 -0.88 1.94
C ILE A 17 10.63 -0.95 2.14
N PHE A 18 10.12 -0.25 3.16
CA PHE A 18 8.69 -0.17 3.45
C PHE A 18 8.09 1.17 3.00
N LEU A 19 8.85 2.26 3.06
CA LEU A 19 8.35 3.60 2.81
C LEU A 19 8.24 3.93 1.32
N ASP A 20 9.13 3.45 0.48
CA ASP A 20 9.18 3.80 -0.94
C ASP A 20 8.11 3.09 -1.77
N ARG A 21 7.77 1.85 -1.42
CA ARG A 21 6.86 1.01 -2.21
C ARG A 21 5.47 0.84 -1.60
N SER A 22 5.33 1.17 -0.35
CA SER A 22 4.09 1.01 0.39
C SER A 22 3.44 2.38 0.54
N GLY A 23 2.21 2.55 0.10
CA GLY A 23 1.51 3.83 0.14
C GLY A 23 1.45 4.49 1.53
N GLU A 24 0.93 5.70 1.59
CA GLU A 24 0.81 6.57 2.77
C GLU A 24 0.31 5.85 4.04
N GLU A 25 -0.52 4.83 3.88
CA GLU A 25 -1.09 4.09 5.00
C GLU A 25 -0.03 3.29 5.77
N ILE A 26 0.89 2.62 5.09
CA ILE A 26 1.97 1.87 5.74
C ILE A 26 2.96 2.83 6.39
N ARG A 27 3.25 3.95 5.73
CA ARG A 27 4.10 5.01 6.28
C ARG A 27 3.57 5.52 7.64
N ARG A 28 2.27 5.75 7.76
CA ARG A 28 1.61 6.19 9.02
C ARG A 28 1.61 5.12 10.10
N ARG A 29 1.75 3.86 9.74
CA ARG A 29 1.70 2.71 10.65
C ARG A 29 3.08 2.17 11.01
N THR A 30 4.15 2.69 10.42
CA THR A 30 5.52 2.23 10.63
C THR A 30 6.20 3.05 11.72
N PHE A 31 6.78 2.38 12.71
CA PHE A 31 7.63 3.01 13.70
C PHE A 31 9.02 3.24 13.10
N THR A 32 9.38 4.48 12.88
CA THR A 32 10.70 4.89 12.37
C THR A 32 11.59 5.42 13.48
N LEU A 33 12.90 5.24 13.34
CA LEU A 33 13.93 5.72 14.23
C LEU A 33 15.21 6.00 13.45
N THR A 34 16.09 6.85 14.01
CA THR A 34 17.39 7.13 13.42
C THR A 34 18.47 6.45 14.26
N ASP A 35 19.38 5.74 13.61
CA ASP A 35 20.52 5.13 14.30
C ASP A 35 21.61 6.18 14.61
N PRO A 36 22.63 5.85 15.44
CA PRO A 36 23.69 6.78 15.75
C PRO A 36 24.54 7.23 14.54
N ALA A 37 24.48 6.51 13.42
CA ALA A 37 25.16 6.87 12.17
C ALA A 37 24.31 7.76 11.25
N GLY A 38 23.06 8.08 11.65
CA GLY A 38 22.15 8.92 10.88
C GLY A 38 21.28 8.16 9.87
N ASN A 39 21.30 6.83 9.87
CA ASN A 39 20.45 6.04 8.97
C ASN A 39 19.02 5.96 9.49
N GLU A 40 18.04 6.09 8.59
CA GLU A 40 16.64 5.89 8.93
C GLU A 40 16.29 4.40 8.94
N LEU A 41 15.93 3.91 10.11
CA LEU A 41 15.51 2.54 10.36
C LEU A 41 14.03 2.49 10.73
N CYS A 42 13.46 1.29 10.73
CA CYS A 42 12.12 1.05 11.25
C CYS A 42 12.01 -0.28 12.00
N LEU A 43 11.04 -0.37 12.89
CA LEU A 43 10.56 -1.66 13.38
C LEU A 43 9.73 -2.30 12.26
N ARG A 44 10.07 -3.51 11.85
CA ARG A 44 9.41 -4.20 10.72
C ARG A 44 7.89 -4.29 10.93
N PRO A 45 7.08 -3.74 10.00
CA PRO A 45 5.61 -3.82 10.08
C PRO A 45 5.06 -5.16 9.57
N ASP A 46 5.87 -5.94 8.85
CA ASP A 46 5.63 -7.31 8.43
C ASP A 46 6.94 -8.09 8.24
N LEU A 47 6.84 -9.38 7.95
CA LEU A 47 8.00 -10.24 7.77
C LEU A 47 8.22 -10.66 6.29
N THR A 48 7.24 -10.48 5.41
CA THR A 48 7.32 -10.86 4.00
C THR A 48 8.46 -10.15 3.27
N ILE A 49 8.46 -8.80 3.33
CA ILE A 49 9.46 -7.96 2.63
C ILE A 49 10.88 -8.26 3.12
N PRO A 50 11.15 -8.26 4.45
CA PRO A 50 12.47 -8.60 4.97
C PRO A 50 12.98 -9.98 4.53
N ILE A 51 12.12 -10.98 4.53
CA ILE A 51 12.48 -12.35 4.12
C ILE A 51 12.82 -12.39 2.63
N CYS A 52 11.98 -11.80 1.78
CA CYS A 52 12.24 -11.73 0.36
C CYS A 52 13.57 -11.01 0.08
N LYS A 53 13.81 -9.86 0.74
CA LYS A 53 15.05 -9.10 0.60
C LYS A 53 16.26 -9.93 1.04
N THR A 54 16.22 -10.52 2.24
CA THR A 54 17.32 -11.34 2.76
C THR A 54 17.65 -12.49 1.82
N TRP A 55 16.63 -13.15 1.25
CA TRP A 55 16.84 -14.26 0.30
C TRP A 55 17.47 -13.78 -1.00
N LEU A 56 17.06 -12.63 -1.53
CA LEU A 56 17.62 -12.04 -2.75
C LEU A 56 19.06 -11.57 -2.53
N ASP A 57 19.36 -10.89 -1.43
CA ASP A 57 20.69 -10.41 -1.08
C ASP A 57 21.69 -11.57 -0.89
N ALA A 58 21.22 -12.68 -0.35
CA ALA A 58 22.00 -13.91 -0.22
C ALA A 58 22.13 -14.70 -1.54
N LYS A 59 21.58 -14.20 -2.66
CA LYS A 59 21.52 -14.90 -3.96
C LYS A 59 20.91 -16.30 -3.84
N GLY A 60 19.85 -16.41 -3.04
CA GLY A 60 19.16 -17.67 -2.77
C GLY A 60 18.65 -18.35 -4.03
N LYS A 61 18.67 -19.68 -4.03
CA LYS A 61 18.22 -20.49 -5.18
C LYS A 61 16.69 -20.53 -5.27
N PHE A 62 16.16 -20.56 -6.49
CA PHE A 62 14.74 -20.70 -6.77
C PHE A 62 14.44 -22.09 -7.39
N PRO A 63 13.24 -22.66 -7.17
CA PRO A 63 12.17 -22.15 -6.30
C PRO A 63 12.53 -22.29 -4.83
N ALA A 64 12.06 -21.33 -4.00
CA ALA A 64 12.29 -21.34 -2.57
C ALA A 64 10.96 -21.41 -1.79
N ARG A 65 10.98 -22.20 -0.72
CA ARG A 65 9.90 -22.34 0.25
C ARG A 65 10.40 -21.88 1.61
N LEU A 66 9.92 -20.72 2.04
CA LEU A 66 10.36 -20.07 3.27
C LEU A 66 9.17 -19.91 4.21
N CYS A 67 9.39 -20.04 5.51
CA CYS A 67 8.36 -19.76 6.50
C CYS A 67 8.93 -18.96 7.68
N TYR A 68 8.06 -18.29 8.39
CA TYR A 68 8.44 -17.46 9.51
C TYR A 68 7.40 -17.46 10.61
N HIS A 69 7.88 -17.12 11.79
CA HIS A 69 7.07 -16.77 12.95
C HIS A 69 7.88 -15.77 13.78
N GLY A 70 7.36 -14.57 13.95
CA GLY A 70 8.09 -13.52 14.67
C GLY A 70 7.22 -12.30 14.96
N LEU A 71 7.79 -11.34 15.70
CA LEU A 71 7.13 -10.09 16.04
C LEU A 71 7.06 -9.15 14.84
N ALA A 72 5.90 -8.55 14.66
CA ALA A 72 5.66 -7.40 13.78
C ALA A 72 5.14 -6.23 14.61
N PHE A 73 5.36 -5.00 14.10
CA PHE A 73 5.09 -3.76 14.83
C PHE A 73 4.31 -2.80 13.93
N ARG A 74 3.10 -2.42 14.35
CA ARG A 74 2.27 -1.47 13.61
C ARG A 74 1.65 -0.45 14.56
N PHE A 75 1.90 0.83 14.29
CA PHE A 75 1.11 1.86 14.92
C PHE A 75 -0.30 1.85 14.33
N GLN A 76 -1.32 1.83 15.18
CA GLN A 76 -2.72 1.68 14.77
C GLN A 76 -3.54 2.87 15.27
N PRO A 77 -3.46 4.04 14.60
CA PRO A 77 -4.19 5.22 15.01
C PRO A 77 -5.70 4.98 14.86
N GLY A 78 -6.45 5.28 15.92
CA GLY A 78 -7.91 5.10 15.95
C GLY A 78 -8.40 3.68 16.26
N GLU A 79 -7.50 2.73 16.49
CA GLU A 79 -7.83 1.34 16.85
C GLU A 79 -7.09 0.91 18.14
N PRO A 80 -7.42 1.50 19.31
CA PRO A 80 -6.66 1.27 20.55
C PRO A 80 -6.71 -0.18 21.04
N GLU A 81 -7.70 -0.95 20.60
CA GLU A 81 -7.87 -2.38 20.93
C GLU A 81 -6.88 -3.28 20.19
N ARG A 82 -6.30 -2.81 19.09
CA ARG A 82 -5.34 -3.60 18.31
C ARG A 82 -3.92 -3.43 18.88
N PRO A 83 -3.24 -4.54 19.19
CA PRO A 83 -1.89 -4.46 19.72
C PRO A 83 -0.93 -3.87 18.66
N THR A 84 -0.06 -2.96 19.11
CA THR A 84 0.99 -2.38 18.27
C THR A 84 2.14 -3.36 18.00
N GLN A 85 2.28 -4.37 18.87
CA GLN A 85 3.22 -5.47 18.75
C GLN A 85 2.45 -6.78 18.77
N PHE A 86 2.66 -7.62 17.76
CA PHE A 86 1.96 -8.89 17.65
C PHE A 86 2.83 -9.93 16.92
N TYR A 87 2.53 -11.20 17.13
CA TYR A 87 3.16 -12.27 16.38
C TYR A 87 2.51 -12.43 15.01
N GLN A 88 3.34 -12.53 13.99
CA GLN A 88 2.95 -12.86 12.62
C GLN A 88 3.61 -14.17 12.22
N ALA A 89 2.83 -15.09 11.68
CA ALA A 89 3.34 -16.31 11.04
C ALA A 89 2.95 -16.31 9.58
N GLY A 90 3.80 -16.86 8.72
CA GLY A 90 3.52 -16.95 7.30
C GLY A 90 4.48 -17.85 6.55
N ALA A 91 4.20 -17.97 5.25
CA ALA A 91 5.01 -18.73 4.31
C ALA A 91 5.12 -17.99 2.98
N GLU A 92 6.31 -18.01 2.41
CA GLU A 92 6.63 -17.42 1.11
C GLU A 92 7.07 -18.50 0.14
N LEU A 93 6.44 -18.53 -1.02
CA LEU A 93 6.78 -19.43 -2.12
C LEU A 93 7.31 -18.61 -3.29
N LEU A 94 8.62 -18.63 -3.49
CA LEU A 94 9.30 -17.75 -4.42
C LEU A 94 9.77 -18.52 -5.65
N GLY A 95 9.60 -17.91 -6.83
CA GLY A 95 10.18 -18.39 -8.10
C GLY A 95 9.55 -19.67 -8.67
N VAL A 96 8.32 -20.03 -8.28
CA VAL A 96 7.56 -21.10 -8.91
C VAL A 96 6.89 -20.57 -10.17
N THR A 97 7.13 -21.20 -11.31
CA THR A 97 6.59 -20.79 -12.62
C THR A 97 5.14 -21.20 -12.83
N ASP A 98 4.72 -22.35 -12.27
CA ASP A 98 3.33 -22.81 -12.30
C ASP A 98 2.53 -22.07 -11.23
N ARG A 99 1.89 -20.98 -11.64
CA ARG A 99 1.12 -20.10 -10.76
C ARG A 99 -0.04 -20.83 -10.08
N MET A 100 -0.80 -21.63 -10.81
CA MET A 100 -1.97 -22.34 -10.26
C MET A 100 -1.54 -23.32 -9.17
N LYS A 101 -0.44 -24.03 -9.37
CA LYS A 101 0.12 -24.95 -8.38
C LYS A 101 0.63 -24.20 -7.15
N ALA A 102 1.30 -23.08 -7.35
CA ALA A 102 1.82 -22.25 -6.27
C ALA A 102 0.69 -21.67 -5.41
N GLU A 103 -0.33 -21.09 -6.03
CA GLU A 103 -1.49 -20.52 -5.33
C GLU A 103 -2.28 -21.60 -4.56
N THR A 104 -2.46 -22.78 -5.16
CA THR A 104 -3.11 -23.92 -4.50
C THR A 104 -2.30 -24.42 -3.30
N GLU A 105 -0.97 -24.46 -3.40
CA GLU A 105 -0.08 -24.84 -2.29
C GLU A 105 -0.20 -23.86 -1.12
N ILE A 106 -0.12 -22.56 -1.39
CA ILE A 106 -0.20 -21.51 -0.37
C ILE A 106 -1.59 -21.46 0.29
N LEU A 107 -2.66 -21.53 -0.49
CA LEU A 107 -4.01 -21.55 0.04
C LEU A 107 -4.25 -22.77 0.95
N SER A 108 -3.82 -23.95 0.52
CA SER A 108 -3.92 -25.17 1.32
C SER A 108 -3.12 -25.03 2.62
N LEU A 109 -1.92 -24.46 2.55
CA LEU A 109 -1.07 -24.24 3.72
C LEU A 109 -1.72 -23.25 4.70
N ALA A 110 -2.32 -22.18 4.21
CA ALA A 110 -3.03 -21.21 5.04
C ALA A 110 -4.22 -21.84 5.78
N ILE A 111 -5.03 -22.65 5.09
CA ILE A 111 -6.16 -23.37 5.68
C ILE A 111 -5.66 -24.38 6.76
N GLU A 112 -4.60 -25.13 6.46
CA GLU A 112 -4.00 -26.07 7.42
C GLU A 112 -3.45 -25.34 8.65
N ALA A 113 -2.82 -24.19 8.48
CA ALA A 113 -2.28 -23.39 9.60
C ALA A 113 -3.38 -22.89 10.52
N VAL A 114 -4.51 -22.41 9.99
CA VAL A 114 -5.67 -21.97 10.77
C VAL A 114 -6.26 -23.12 11.56
N ARG A 115 -6.40 -24.29 10.94
CA ARG A 115 -6.88 -25.50 11.62
C ARG A 115 -5.93 -25.97 12.72
N ALA A 116 -4.63 -25.94 12.44
CA ALA A 116 -3.59 -26.30 13.42
C ALA A 116 -3.56 -25.35 14.64
N ALA A 117 -3.96 -24.08 14.43
CA ALA A 117 -4.14 -23.10 15.51
C ALA A 117 -5.42 -23.32 16.34
N GLY A 118 -6.24 -24.35 16.03
CA GLY A 118 -7.45 -24.70 16.77
C GLY A 118 -8.73 -24.06 16.25
N LEU A 119 -8.70 -23.29 15.18
CA LEU A 119 -9.90 -22.73 14.54
C LEU A 119 -10.50 -23.78 13.60
N THR A 120 -11.68 -24.28 13.92
CA THR A 120 -12.38 -25.31 13.14
C THR A 120 -13.55 -24.77 12.33
N ASP A 121 -14.12 -23.65 12.77
CA ASP A 121 -15.25 -22.98 12.10
C ASP A 121 -14.78 -21.65 11.52
N PHE A 122 -14.59 -21.60 10.21
CA PHE A 122 -14.19 -20.39 9.47
C PHE A 122 -14.61 -20.46 8.00
N THR A 123 -14.83 -19.31 7.41
CA THR A 123 -15.13 -19.15 5.99
C THR A 123 -13.91 -18.68 5.23
N VAL A 124 -13.61 -19.34 4.11
CA VAL A 124 -12.58 -18.90 3.16
C VAL A 124 -13.21 -18.00 2.10
N LYS A 125 -12.74 -16.76 2.00
CA LYS A 125 -13.11 -15.84 0.91
C LYS A 125 -11.93 -15.68 -0.03
N LEU A 126 -12.11 -16.04 -1.28
CA LEU A 126 -11.11 -15.88 -2.33
C LEU A 126 -11.48 -14.69 -3.20
N GLY A 127 -10.55 -13.74 -3.38
CA GLY A 127 -10.69 -12.61 -4.28
C GLY A 127 -9.70 -12.71 -5.44
N ASP A 128 -10.14 -12.31 -6.61
CA ASP A 128 -9.29 -12.21 -7.80
C ASP A 128 -9.30 -10.75 -8.31
N LEU A 129 -8.17 -10.07 -8.14
CA LEU A 129 -7.98 -8.69 -8.59
C LEU A 129 -8.00 -8.55 -10.10
N SER A 130 -7.74 -9.63 -10.85
CA SER A 130 -7.78 -9.61 -12.31
C SER A 130 -9.19 -9.35 -12.85
N LEU A 131 -10.23 -9.84 -12.17
CA LEU A 131 -11.62 -9.58 -12.52
C LEU A 131 -11.94 -8.08 -12.49
N PHE A 132 -11.56 -7.41 -11.40
CA PHE A 132 -11.74 -5.98 -11.28
C PHE A 132 -10.95 -5.21 -12.34
N SER A 133 -9.68 -5.58 -12.55
CA SER A 133 -8.82 -4.94 -13.55
C SER A 133 -9.40 -5.06 -14.95
N THR A 134 -9.84 -6.27 -15.32
CA THR A 134 -10.46 -6.56 -16.64
C THR A 134 -11.76 -5.77 -16.81
N PHE A 135 -12.58 -5.72 -15.76
CA PHE A 135 -13.82 -4.94 -15.78
C PHE A 135 -13.55 -3.45 -16.02
N VAL A 136 -12.60 -2.86 -15.28
CA VAL A 136 -12.24 -1.44 -15.43
C VAL A 136 -11.65 -1.16 -16.82
N ASP A 137 -10.89 -2.10 -17.40
CA ASP A 137 -10.34 -1.96 -18.76
C ASP A 137 -11.41 -1.98 -19.85
N ALA A 138 -12.52 -2.68 -19.61
CA ALA A 138 -13.66 -2.75 -20.52
C ALA A 138 -14.57 -1.51 -20.46
N LEU A 139 -14.41 -0.63 -19.44
CA LEU A 139 -15.21 0.59 -19.34
C LEU A 139 -14.73 1.63 -20.37
N ASP A 140 -15.69 2.31 -21.00
CA ASP A 140 -15.40 3.46 -21.86
C ASP A 140 -15.26 4.73 -21.02
N ILE A 141 -14.10 4.84 -20.38
CA ILE A 141 -13.72 5.98 -19.53
C ILE A 141 -12.29 6.42 -19.86
N PRO A 142 -11.92 7.70 -19.60
CA PRO A 142 -10.57 8.18 -19.83
C PRO A 142 -9.49 7.32 -19.16
N PRO A 143 -8.30 7.13 -19.80
CA PRO A 143 -7.23 6.28 -19.28
C PRO A 143 -6.78 6.64 -17.86
N GLN A 144 -6.73 7.94 -17.53
CA GLN A 144 -6.39 8.42 -16.19
C GLN A 144 -7.36 7.90 -15.11
N TRP A 145 -8.66 7.81 -15.44
CA TRP A 145 -9.68 7.27 -14.53
C TRP A 145 -9.54 5.77 -14.33
N ARG A 146 -9.26 5.01 -15.40
CA ARG A 146 -8.96 3.57 -15.27
C ARG A 146 -7.81 3.33 -14.32
N MET A 147 -6.70 4.09 -14.50
CA MET A 147 -5.53 3.98 -13.64
C MET A 147 -5.84 4.34 -12.18
N ARG A 148 -6.63 5.40 -11.95
CA ARG A 148 -7.05 5.81 -10.59
C ARG A 148 -7.93 4.78 -9.92
N LEU A 149 -8.93 4.24 -10.61
CA LEU A 149 -9.81 3.19 -10.08
C LEU A 149 -9.00 1.96 -9.69
N LYS A 150 -8.11 1.48 -10.55
CA LYS A 150 -7.23 0.35 -10.25
C LYS A 150 -6.29 0.60 -9.07
N ARG A 151 -5.74 1.80 -8.98
CA ARG A 151 -4.81 2.18 -7.91
C ARG A 151 -5.48 2.29 -6.54
N HIS A 152 -6.75 2.68 -6.49
CA HIS A 152 -7.43 3.02 -5.24
C HIS A 152 -8.58 2.08 -4.85
N PHE A 153 -8.80 1.05 -5.62
CA PHE A 153 -9.83 0.04 -5.40
C PHE A 153 -9.86 -0.53 -3.96
N TRP A 154 -8.71 -0.70 -3.35
CA TRP A 154 -8.57 -1.24 -1.99
C TRP A 154 -8.89 -0.24 -0.86
N ARG A 155 -9.12 1.04 -1.19
CA ARG A 155 -9.51 2.10 -0.25
C ARG A 155 -11.01 2.39 -0.36
N SER A 156 -11.84 1.60 0.33
CA SER A 156 -13.30 1.64 0.15
C SER A 156 -13.90 3.05 0.14
N GLY A 157 -13.70 3.84 1.18
CA GLY A 157 -14.26 5.20 1.25
C GLY A 157 -13.72 6.16 0.18
N TYR A 158 -12.44 6.05 -0.19
CA TYR A 158 -11.88 6.84 -1.28
C TYR A 158 -12.36 6.35 -2.65
N PHE A 159 -12.52 5.05 -2.81
CA PHE A 159 -13.01 4.45 -4.05
C PHE A 159 -14.47 4.82 -4.32
N GLU A 160 -15.32 4.79 -3.30
CA GLU A 160 -16.70 5.27 -3.38
C GLU A 160 -16.76 6.74 -3.79
N ALA A 161 -15.94 7.59 -3.17
CA ALA A 161 -15.84 8.99 -3.55
C ALA A 161 -15.34 9.21 -5.00
N LEU A 162 -14.46 8.32 -5.51
CA LEU A 162 -14.07 8.34 -6.94
C LEU A 162 -15.23 7.97 -7.85
N LEU A 163 -16.01 6.94 -7.50
CA LEU A 163 -17.18 6.52 -8.27
C LEU A 163 -18.25 7.62 -8.29
N ASP A 164 -18.48 8.27 -7.16
CA ASP A 164 -19.44 9.39 -7.08
C ASP A 164 -19.02 10.59 -7.92
N ARG A 165 -17.70 10.86 -8.03
CA ARG A 165 -17.17 11.87 -8.93
C ARG A 165 -17.35 11.48 -10.39
N LEU A 166 -16.98 10.24 -10.73
CA LEU A 166 -17.09 9.72 -12.09
C LEU A 166 -18.55 9.71 -12.59
N SER A 167 -19.49 9.45 -11.66
CA SER A 167 -20.93 9.44 -11.95
C SER A 167 -21.59 10.83 -11.91
N GLY A 168 -20.84 11.89 -11.64
CA GLY A 168 -21.36 13.26 -11.54
C GLY A 168 -22.24 13.54 -10.31
N LYS A 169 -22.28 12.63 -9.34
CA LYS A 169 -23.15 12.77 -8.15
C LYS A 169 -22.65 13.76 -7.12
N THR A 170 -21.37 14.11 -7.15
CA THR A 170 -20.76 15.03 -6.15
C THR A 170 -19.98 16.12 -6.84
N THR A 171 -20.44 17.36 -6.68
CA THR A 171 -19.71 18.58 -7.05
C THR A 171 -19.50 19.40 -5.77
N THR A 172 -18.40 19.21 -5.06
CA THR A 172 -18.06 20.05 -3.91
C THR A 172 -17.44 21.37 -4.37
N SER A 173 -17.56 22.43 -3.54
CA SER A 173 -16.91 23.74 -3.79
C SER A 173 -15.39 23.59 -4.02
N THR A 174 -14.76 22.65 -3.33
CA THR A 174 -13.34 22.31 -3.52
C THR A 174 -13.06 21.74 -4.91
N GLN A 175 -13.99 20.99 -5.50
CA GLN A 175 -13.82 20.45 -6.87
C GLN A 175 -13.96 21.53 -7.92
N LYS A 176 -14.87 22.49 -7.74
CA LYS A 176 -14.97 23.64 -8.63
C LYS A 176 -13.69 24.46 -8.60
N LEU A 177 -13.10 24.65 -7.42
CA LEU A 177 -11.82 25.33 -7.26
C LEU A 177 -10.67 24.54 -7.93
N LEU A 178 -10.59 23.24 -7.69
CA LEU A 178 -9.58 22.39 -8.32
C LEU A 178 -9.75 22.31 -9.84
N ALA A 179 -10.96 22.20 -10.35
CA ALA A 179 -11.23 22.24 -11.78
C ALA A 179 -10.80 23.57 -12.41
N HIS A 180 -11.08 24.69 -11.73
CA HIS A 180 -10.62 26.02 -12.18
C HIS A 180 -9.08 26.14 -12.17
N LEU A 181 -8.43 25.65 -11.12
CA LEU A 181 -6.96 25.63 -11.03
C LEU A 181 -6.33 24.69 -12.06
N GLY A 182 -7.02 23.63 -12.45
CA GLY A 182 -6.57 22.68 -13.49
C GLY A 182 -6.66 23.21 -14.91
N THR A 183 -7.35 24.34 -15.15
CA THR A 183 -7.36 25.04 -16.44
C THR A 183 -6.17 25.99 -16.60
N LEU A 184 -5.41 26.24 -15.53
CA LEU A 184 -4.22 27.09 -15.56
C LEU A 184 -3.04 26.33 -16.20
N SER A 185 -2.13 27.06 -16.82
CA SER A 185 -0.85 26.50 -17.24
C SER A 185 -0.05 26.03 -16.01
N GLU A 186 0.87 25.08 -16.21
CA GLU A 186 1.72 24.57 -15.10
C GLU A 186 2.48 25.70 -14.39
N SER A 187 2.91 26.73 -15.14
CA SER A 187 3.60 27.91 -14.63
C SER A 187 2.71 28.81 -13.74
N GLU A 188 1.41 28.77 -13.92
CA GLU A 188 0.45 29.54 -13.13
C GLU A 188 -0.13 28.72 -11.96
N ALA A 189 -0.32 27.43 -12.17
CA ALA A 189 -0.87 26.53 -11.16
C ALA A 189 0.08 26.36 -9.97
N ARG A 190 1.39 26.22 -10.22
CA ARG A 190 2.38 26.00 -9.16
C ARG A 190 2.40 27.13 -8.11
N PRO A 191 2.54 28.42 -8.47
CA PRO A 191 2.48 29.52 -7.49
C PRO A 191 1.14 29.60 -6.76
N ALA A 192 0.03 29.29 -7.43
CA ALA A 192 -1.29 29.30 -6.82
C ALA A 192 -1.42 28.23 -5.71
N PHE A 193 -0.92 27.01 -5.95
CA PHE A 193 -0.91 25.94 -4.94
C PHE A 193 0.07 26.22 -3.80
N GLU A 194 1.24 26.78 -4.09
CA GLU A 194 2.20 27.21 -3.06
C GLU A 194 1.60 28.28 -2.14
N GLY A 195 0.95 29.29 -2.71
CA GLY A 195 0.23 30.31 -1.95
C GLY A 195 -0.91 29.76 -1.09
N LEU A 196 -1.67 28.77 -1.63
CA LEU A 196 -2.72 28.10 -0.86
C LEU A 196 -2.14 27.32 0.32
N MET A 197 -1.01 26.67 0.16
CA MET A 197 -0.32 25.94 1.22
C MET A 197 0.21 26.90 2.32
N ASP A 198 0.70 28.06 1.93
CA ASP A 198 1.12 29.09 2.90
C ASP A 198 -0.05 29.61 3.74
N MET A 199 -1.22 29.81 3.13
CA MET A 199 -2.43 30.22 3.84
C MET A 199 -2.94 29.16 4.83
N ILE A 200 -2.78 27.86 4.52
CA ILE A 200 -3.23 26.76 5.38
C ILE A 200 -2.30 26.53 6.57
N GLY A 201 -1.04 26.96 6.50
CA GLY A 201 -0.08 26.93 7.62
C GLY A 201 0.24 25.53 8.16
N LYS A 202 -0.08 24.45 7.45
CA LYS A 202 0.15 23.09 7.90
C LYS A 202 1.50 22.58 7.42
N ALA A 203 2.30 22.11 8.37
CA ALA A 203 3.51 21.34 8.05
C ALA A 203 3.18 20.12 7.17
N PRO A 204 4.09 19.71 6.26
CA PRO A 204 3.90 18.52 5.43
C PRO A 204 3.62 17.30 6.32
N LEU A 205 2.48 16.63 6.10
CA LEU A 205 2.13 15.40 6.80
C LEU A 205 2.77 14.21 6.08
N GLY A 206 3.39 13.31 6.81
CA GLY A 206 3.84 12.01 6.29
C GLY A 206 5.21 12.02 5.60
N GLY A 207 6.11 12.94 5.96
CA GLY A 207 7.51 12.94 5.47
C GLY A 207 7.69 13.30 3.99
N ARG A 208 6.65 13.85 3.34
CA ARG A 208 6.76 14.38 1.97
C ARG A 208 7.31 15.78 1.97
N SER A 209 8.09 16.09 0.94
CA SER A 209 8.50 17.46 0.67
C SER A 209 7.31 18.32 0.25
N ARG A 210 7.44 19.63 0.42
CA ARG A 210 6.44 20.60 -0.04
C ARG A 210 6.23 20.51 -1.57
N GLU A 211 7.30 20.29 -2.32
CA GLU A 211 7.28 20.11 -3.77
C GLU A 211 6.44 18.90 -4.18
N GLU A 212 6.66 17.74 -3.56
CA GLU A 212 5.87 16.53 -3.83
C GLU A 212 4.36 16.71 -3.55
N ILE A 213 4.01 17.55 -2.58
CA ILE A 213 2.60 17.86 -2.27
C ILE A 213 2.02 18.76 -3.35
N VAL A 214 2.74 19.78 -3.79
CA VAL A 214 2.32 20.70 -4.84
C VAL A 214 2.15 19.97 -6.18
N ASP A 215 3.11 19.12 -6.56
CA ASP A 215 3.03 18.32 -7.78
C ASP A 215 1.76 17.42 -7.78
N ARG A 216 1.45 16.80 -6.66
CA ARG A 216 0.20 16.03 -6.52
C ARG A 216 -1.07 16.86 -6.61
N LEU A 217 -1.06 18.07 -6.07
CA LEU A 217 -2.22 18.98 -6.17
C LEU A 217 -2.42 19.44 -7.62
N ILE A 218 -1.36 19.69 -8.36
CA ILE A 218 -1.40 20.02 -9.80
C ILE A 218 -1.99 18.84 -10.58
N GLU A 219 -1.50 17.62 -10.36
CA GLU A 219 -2.07 16.39 -10.97
C GLU A 219 -3.57 16.24 -10.65
N GLN A 220 -3.97 16.46 -9.40
CA GLN A 220 -5.37 16.37 -9.01
C GLN A 220 -6.25 17.44 -9.64
N ALA A 221 -5.70 18.65 -9.83
CA ALA A 221 -6.41 19.73 -10.46
C ALA A 221 -6.58 19.49 -11.97
N ALA A 222 -5.55 19.03 -12.66
CA ALA A 222 -5.62 18.63 -14.07
C ALA A 222 -6.65 17.52 -14.31
N ASP A 223 -6.70 16.54 -13.42
CA ASP A 223 -7.70 15.47 -13.45
C ASP A 223 -9.13 15.99 -13.20
N ALA A 224 -9.30 16.98 -12.33
CA ALA A 224 -10.59 17.59 -12.06
C ALA A 224 -11.10 18.48 -13.21
N ALA A 225 -10.20 19.05 -14.00
CA ALA A 225 -10.55 19.85 -15.17
C ALA A 225 -10.89 19.00 -16.42
N ALA A 226 -10.46 17.73 -16.45
CA ALA A 226 -10.73 16.78 -17.53
C ALA A 226 -12.08 16.06 -17.40
N LEU A 227 -12.89 16.40 -16.40
CA LEU A 227 -14.24 15.90 -16.10
C LEU A 227 -15.29 16.91 -16.49
#